data_c602167f424f8d401ca1ee8123f3681b
#
_entry.id   c602167f424f8d401ca1ee8123f3681b
#
_cell.length_a   1.000
_cell.length_b   1.000
_cell.length_c   1.000
_cell.angle_alpha   90.00
_cell.angle_beta   90.00
_cell.angle_gamma   90.00
#
_symmetry.space_group_name_H-M   'P 1'
#
loop_
_entity.id
_entity.type
_entity.pdbx_description
1 polymer ?
#
loop_
_entity_poly.entity_id
_entity_poly.type
_entity_poly.pdbx_seq_one_letter_code
_entity_poly.pdbx_strand_id
1 'polypeptide(L)'
;AIMTAENWSDVNPDWPDQPVLKFIPGTDSGTFDYFVEEVFDEDSDPILNSPNVQLSEDDNILVQGIEGSPNAIGFFGYAYYVEEEDRLKILDIEGVTASAEAVDAGDYPLARPLFMYSAASIFEENPQAAAFLAYMLNNATRAMEAVGYFPAPESTIENAKQLWLDAMGM
;
A
#
# COMPACT_ATOMS: atom_id res chain seq x y z
N ALA A 1 -11.68 -8.59 -12.56
CA ALA A 1 -12.98 -8.28 -13.19
C ALA A 1 -13.42 -6.84 -12.89
N ILE A 2 -13.63 -6.45 -11.60
CA ILE A 2 -14.22 -5.14 -11.26
C ILE A 2 -13.41 -3.94 -11.74
N MET A 3 -12.09 -4.02 -11.69
CA MET A 3 -11.18 -2.92 -12.10
C MET A 3 -11.12 -2.71 -13.62
N THR A 4 -11.75 -3.59 -14.40
CA THR A 4 -11.82 -3.48 -15.88
C THR A 4 -13.25 -3.39 -16.40
N ALA A 5 -14.27 -3.53 -15.54
CA ALA A 5 -15.67 -3.45 -15.92
C ALA A 5 -16.12 -2.02 -16.24
N GLU A 6 -17.07 -1.84 -17.15
CA GLU A 6 -17.70 -0.56 -17.41
C GLU A 6 -18.78 -0.27 -16.35
N ASN A 7 -19.68 -1.24 -16.11
CA ASN A 7 -20.76 -1.13 -15.14
C ASN A 7 -20.64 -2.20 -14.04
N TRP A 8 -21.24 -1.94 -12.89
CA TRP A 8 -21.34 -2.91 -11.80
C TRP A 8 -22.08 -4.18 -12.21
N SER A 9 -23.11 -4.08 -13.06
CA SER A 9 -23.86 -5.20 -13.63
C SER A 9 -23.03 -6.12 -14.54
N ASP A 10 -21.92 -5.64 -15.10
CA ASP A 10 -20.99 -6.47 -15.89
C ASP A 10 -20.24 -7.48 -15.03
N VAL A 11 -20.06 -7.16 -13.74
CA VAL A 11 -19.40 -8.06 -12.77
C VAL A 11 -20.40 -9.02 -12.15
N ASN A 12 -21.57 -8.54 -11.78
CA ASN A 12 -22.66 -9.34 -11.26
C ASN A 12 -24.01 -8.77 -11.75
N PRO A 13 -24.80 -9.55 -12.51
CA PRO A 13 -26.09 -9.10 -13.05
C PRO A 13 -27.13 -8.65 -12.01
N ASP A 14 -26.96 -9.04 -10.75
CA ASP A 14 -27.84 -8.63 -9.64
C ASP A 14 -27.45 -7.22 -9.08
N TRP A 15 -26.34 -6.67 -9.52
CA TRP A 15 -25.88 -5.34 -9.10
C TRP A 15 -26.44 -4.23 -10.00
N PRO A 16 -26.43 -2.96 -9.54
CA PRO A 16 -26.95 -1.84 -10.33
C PRO A 16 -26.28 -1.72 -11.69
N ASP A 17 -27.07 -1.40 -12.72
CA ASP A 17 -26.55 -1.00 -14.03
C ASP A 17 -26.08 0.46 -13.99
N GLN A 18 -24.95 0.66 -13.33
CA GLN A 18 -24.32 1.96 -13.10
C GLN A 18 -22.81 1.86 -13.39
N PRO A 19 -22.20 2.93 -13.90
CA PRO A 19 -20.76 2.91 -14.18
C PRO A 19 -19.93 2.68 -12.92
N VAL A 20 -18.88 1.87 -13.05
CA VAL A 20 -17.85 1.72 -12.02
C VAL A 20 -16.88 2.90 -12.15
N LEU A 21 -16.87 3.81 -11.19
CA LEU A 21 -15.90 4.91 -11.14
C LEU A 21 -14.65 4.43 -10.38
N LYS A 22 -13.50 4.47 -11.03
CA LYS A 22 -12.26 3.93 -10.49
C LYS A 22 -11.28 5.04 -10.16
N PHE A 23 -10.86 5.11 -8.90
CA PHE A 23 -9.84 6.03 -8.41
C PHE A 23 -8.62 5.25 -8.00
N ILE A 24 -7.52 5.40 -8.74
CA ILE A 24 -6.32 4.58 -8.57
C ILE A 24 -5.06 5.45 -8.50
N PRO A 25 -3.99 4.99 -7.84
CA PRO A 25 -2.72 5.70 -7.85
C PRO A 25 -2.19 5.94 -9.26
N GLY A 26 -1.39 6.98 -9.42
CA GLY A 26 -0.72 7.28 -10.68
C GLY A 26 0.36 6.25 -11.02
N THR A 27 0.83 6.29 -12.25
CA THR A 27 1.79 5.30 -12.78
C THR A 27 3.21 5.43 -12.20
N ASP A 28 3.50 6.50 -11.46
CA ASP A 28 4.76 6.66 -10.72
C ASP A 28 4.66 6.12 -9.27
N SER A 29 3.49 5.58 -8.90
CA SER A 29 3.23 5.06 -7.57
C SER A 29 3.64 3.59 -7.43
N GLY A 30 4.47 3.28 -6.45
CA GLY A 30 4.78 1.88 -6.10
C GLY A 30 3.55 1.07 -5.64
N THR A 31 2.45 1.71 -5.22
CA THR A 31 1.19 1.04 -4.91
C THR A 31 0.49 0.60 -6.21
N PHE A 32 0.56 1.43 -7.25
CA PHE A 32 0.08 1.06 -8.58
C PHE A 32 0.85 -0.14 -9.13
N ASP A 33 2.19 -0.05 -9.15
CA ASP A 33 3.06 -1.12 -9.66
C ASP A 33 2.78 -2.45 -8.98
N TYR A 34 2.72 -2.44 -7.64
CA TYR A 34 2.46 -3.65 -6.87
C TYR A 34 1.07 -4.24 -7.15
N PHE A 35 0.04 -3.40 -7.27
CA PHE A 35 -1.30 -3.87 -7.61
C PHE A 35 -1.36 -4.47 -9.01
N VAL A 36 -0.65 -3.89 -9.97
CA VAL A 36 -0.56 -4.43 -11.34
C VAL A 36 0.21 -5.75 -11.35
N GLU A 37 1.31 -5.85 -10.59
CA GLU A 37 2.07 -7.09 -10.43
C GLU A 37 1.19 -8.23 -9.91
N GLU A 38 0.46 -8.01 -8.82
CA GLU A 38 -0.30 -9.07 -8.13
C GLU A 38 -1.65 -9.40 -8.80
N VAL A 39 -2.29 -8.45 -9.46
CA VAL A 39 -3.67 -8.59 -9.97
C VAL A 39 -3.72 -8.76 -11.49
N PHE A 40 -2.73 -8.26 -12.20
CA PHE A 40 -2.70 -8.22 -13.66
C PHE A 40 -1.44 -8.86 -14.28
N ASP A 41 -0.70 -9.67 -13.51
CA ASP A 41 0.50 -10.37 -14.00
C ASP A 41 1.50 -9.40 -14.70
N GLU A 42 1.76 -8.24 -14.09
CA GLU A 42 2.62 -7.15 -14.61
C GLU A 42 2.08 -6.40 -15.86
N ASP A 43 0.87 -6.70 -16.33
CA ASP A 43 0.26 -6.02 -17.47
C ASP A 43 -0.65 -4.88 -17.00
N SER A 44 -0.21 -3.63 -17.17
CA SER A 44 -0.99 -2.44 -16.80
C SER A 44 -2.06 -2.04 -17.83
N ASP A 45 -2.00 -2.53 -19.07
CA ASP A 45 -2.92 -2.14 -20.14
C ASP A 45 -4.40 -2.34 -19.79
N PRO A 46 -4.82 -3.48 -19.19
CA PRO A 46 -6.23 -3.69 -18.85
C PRO A 46 -6.83 -2.67 -17.90
N ILE A 47 -6.07 -2.23 -16.89
CA ILE A 47 -6.56 -1.26 -15.93
C ILE A 47 -6.48 0.17 -16.45
N LEU A 48 -5.40 0.54 -17.16
CA LEU A 48 -5.21 1.88 -17.71
C LEU A 48 -6.17 2.19 -18.85
N ASN A 49 -6.56 1.20 -19.66
CA ASN A 49 -7.54 1.35 -20.73
C ASN A 49 -8.99 1.10 -20.27
N SER A 50 -9.20 0.85 -18.98
CA SER A 50 -10.54 0.64 -18.44
C SER A 50 -11.38 1.93 -18.47
N PRO A 51 -12.69 1.84 -18.73
CA PRO A 51 -13.57 3.01 -18.64
C PRO A 51 -13.60 3.63 -17.25
N ASN A 52 -13.81 4.95 -17.18
CA ASN A 52 -14.03 5.70 -15.94
C ASN A 52 -12.89 5.57 -14.90
N VAL A 53 -11.65 5.46 -15.35
CA VAL A 53 -10.46 5.48 -14.49
C VAL A 53 -9.98 6.92 -14.30
N GLN A 54 -9.69 7.27 -13.06
CA GLN A 54 -9.03 8.51 -12.68
C GLN A 54 -7.78 8.17 -11.87
N LEU A 55 -6.64 8.69 -12.34
CA LEU A 55 -5.34 8.50 -11.71
C LEU A 55 -4.95 9.74 -10.90
N SER A 56 -4.31 9.54 -9.77
CA SER A 56 -3.69 10.61 -9.00
C SER A 56 -2.46 10.10 -8.26
N GLU A 57 -1.41 10.93 -8.21
CA GLU A 57 -0.24 10.72 -7.34
C GLU A 57 -0.50 11.17 -5.89
N ASP A 58 -1.63 11.82 -5.65
CA ASP A 58 -2.07 12.23 -4.30
C ASP A 58 -3.23 11.33 -3.85
N ASP A 59 -2.95 10.45 -2.89
CA ASP A 59 -3.95 9.50 -2.35
C ASP A 59 -5.16 10.21 -1.71
N ASN A 60 -5.01 11.44 -1.20
CA ASN A 60 -6.14 12.20 -0.68
C ASN A 60 -7.17 12.55 -1.77
N ILE A 61 -6.72 12.73 -3.01
CA ILE A 61 -7.62 12.94 -4.16
C ILE A 61 -8.38 11.64 -4.48
N LEU A 62 -7.72 10.48 -4.34
CA LEU A 62 -8.36 9.18 -4.53
C LEU A 62 -9.43 8.94 -3.48
N VAL A 63 -9.11 9.20 -2.20
CA VAL A 63 -10.06 9.14 -1.08
C VAL A 63 -11.29 10.00 -1.36
N GLN A 64 -11.11 11.29 -1.68
CA GLN A 64 -12.20 12.21 -1.98
C GLN A 64 -13.05 11.74 -3.18
N GLY A 65 -12.41 11.18 -4.19
CA GLY A 65 -13.11 10.63 -5.36
C GLY A 65 -14.02 9.46 -5.00
N ILE A 66 -13.55 8.57 -4.14
CA ILE A 66 -14.32 7.40 -3.67
C ILE A 66 -15.47 7.85 -2.78
N GLU A 67 -15.24 8.77 -1.84
CA GLU A 67 -16.29 9.35 -0.98
C GLU A 67 -17.38 10.07 -1.79
N GLY A 68 -16.99 10.67 -2.88
CA GLY A 68 -17.87 11.49 -3.72
C GLY A 68 -18.93 10.69 -4.47
N SER A 69 -18.87 9.34 -4.51
CA SER A 69 -19.82 8.54 -5.28
C SER A 69 -20.04 7.14 -4.68
N PRO A 70 -21.30 6.72 -4.54
CA PRO A 70 -21.63 5.35 -4.12
C PRO A 70 -21.26 4.28 -5.15
N ASN A 71 -20.90 4.68 -6.37
CA ASN A 71 -20.48 3.80 -7.45
C ASN A 71 -18.96 3.80 -7.66
N ALA A 72 -18.22 4.40 -6.75
CA ALA A 72 -16.77 4.46 -6.82
C ALA A 72 -16.10 3.26 -6.13
N ILE A 73 -14.94 2.89 -6.65
CA ILE A 73 -14.01 1.93 -6.07
C ILE A 73 -12.59 2.43 -6.35
N GLY A 74 -11.65 2.04 -5.52
CA GLY A 74 -10.23 2.35 -5.73
C GLY A 74 -9.34 1.56 -4.81
N PHE A 75 -8.05 1.80 -4.92
CA PHE A 75 -7.05 1.26 -4.01
C PHE A 75 -5.97 2.31 -3.74
N PHE A 76 -5.43 2.28 -2.55
CA PHE A 76 -4.36 3.16 -2.07
C PHE A 76 -3.78 2.60 -0.77
N GLY A 77 -2.75 3.23 -0.21
CA GLY A 77 -2.12 2.77 1.02
C GLY A 77 -3.10 2.71 2.20
N TYR A 78 -3.03 1.64 2.99
CA TYR A 78 -3.93 1.39 4.14
C TYR A 78 -3.97 2.57 5.14
N ALA A 79 -2.86 3.28 5.31
CA ALA A 79 -2.78 4.46 6.19
C ALA A 79 -3.85 5.51 5.89
N TYR A 80 -4.14 5.76 4.61
CA TYR A 80 -5.17 6.73 4.21
C TYR A 80 -6.59 6.23 4.50
N TYR A 81 -6.81 4.91 4.46
CA TYR A 81 -8.10 4.34 4.89
C TYR A 81 -8.34 4.53 6.39
N VAL A 82 -7.33 4.31 7.23
CA VAL A 82 -7.45 4.44 8.71
C VAL A 82 -7.88 5.85 9.12
N GLU A 83 -7.42 6.88 8.43
CA GLU A 83 -7.82 8.27 8.70
C GLU A 83 -9.28 8.55 8.33
N GLU A 84 -9.89 7.71 7.47
CA GLU A 84 -11.21 7.91 6.88
C GLU A 84 -12.14 6.69 7.02
N GLU A 85 -11.87 5.82 8.00
CA GLU A 85 -12.61 4.57 8.22
C GLU A 85 -14.11 4.76 8.45
N ASP A 86 -14.52 5.90 9.00
CA ASP A 86 -15.94 6.26 9.21
C ASP A 86 -16.67 6.57 7.89
N ARG A 87 -15.96 6.89 6.82
CA ARG A 87 -16.50 7.35 5.52
C ARG A 87 -16.26 6.40 4.37
N LEU A 88 -15.28 5.51 4.50
CA LEU A 88 -14.90 4.54 3.50
C LEU A 88 -15.25 3.13 3.97
N LYS A 89 -15.61 2.29 3.03
CA LYS A 89 -15.80 0.86 3.28
C LYS A 89 -14.60 0.09 2.72
N ILE A 90 -13.83 -0.53 3.61
CA ILE A 90 -12.81 -1.49 3.19
C ILE A 90 -13.48 -2.75 2.60
N LEU A 91 -12.86 -3.31 1.58
CA LEU A 91 -13.31 -4.53 0.94
C LEU A 91 -12.36 -5.67 1.28
N ASP A 92 -12.94 -6.84 1.51
CA ASP A 92 -12.16 -8.07 1.69
C ASP A 92 -11.54 -8.48 0.34
N ILE A 93 -10.29 -8.93 0.38
CA ILE A 93 -9.62 -9.54 -0.75
C ILE A 93 -9.54 -11.05 -0.50
N GLU A 94 -10.14 -11.83 -1.39
CA GLU A 94 -10.26 -13.30 -1.23
C GLU A 94 -10.91 -13.72 0.10
N GLY A 95 -11.77 -12.87 0.66
CA GLY A 95 -12.46 -13.12 1.93
C GLY A 95 -11.64 -12.75 3.17
N VAL A 96 -10.49 -12.09 2.99
CA VAL A 96 -9.63 -11.62 4.08
C VAL A 96 -9.68 -10.10 4.17
N THR A 97 -10.04 -9.58 5.35
CA THR A 97 -10.00 -8.14 5.64
C THR A 97 -8.56 -7.73 5.97
N ALA A 98 -8.11 -6.56 5.47
CA ALA A 98 -6.81 -6.02 5.84
C ALA A 98 -6.75 -5.73 7.36
N SER A 99 -5.82 -6.38 8.05
CA SER A 99 -5.53 -6.17 9.47
C SER A 99 -4.07 -6.50 9.76
N ALA A 100 -3.55 -6.02 10.88
CA ALA A 100 -2.18 -6.35 11.30
C ALA A 100 -1.99 -7.87 11.42
N GLU A 101 -2.95 -8.57 12.00
CA GLU A 101 -2.91 -10.02 12.19
C GLU A 101 -2.89 -10.77 10.85
N ALA A 102 -3.71 -10.35 9.87
CA ALA A 102 -3.77 -10.99 8.56
C ALA A 102 -2.49 -10.72 7.75
N VAL A 103 -1.90 -9.54 7.89
CA VAL A 103 -0.63 -9.17 7.25
C VAL A 103 0.54 -9.94 7.87
N ASP A 104 0.62 -10.01 9.19
CA ASP A 104 1.68 -10.74 9.91
C ASP A 104 1.60 -12.25 9.67
N ALA A 105 0.41 -12.79 9.52
CA ALA A 105 0.19 -14.20 9.17
C ALA A 105 0.49 -14.50 7.68
N GLY A 106 0.57 -13.49 6.83
CA GLY A 106 0.72 -13.65 5.38
C GLY A 106 -0.59 -14.08 4.68
N ASP A 107 -1.73 -13.87 5.35
CA ASP A 107 -3.05 -14.27 4.83
C ASP A 107 -3.65 -13.18 3.91
N TYR A 108 -3.26 -11.90 4.09
CA TYR A 108 -3.77 -10.82 3.24
C TYR A 108 -2.95 -10.70 1.95
N PRO A 109 -3.57 -10.94 0.77
CA PRO A 109 -2.82 -11.11 -0.48
C PRO A 109 -2.14 -9.85 -1.00
N LEU A 110 -2.67 -8.66 -0.67
CA LEU A 110 -2.15 -7.38 -1.16
C LEU A 110 -1.31 -6.64 -0.10
N ALA A 111 -0.47 -7.37 0.62
CA ALA A 111 0.48 -6.81 1.57
C ALA A 111 1.91 -7.05 1.09
N ARG A 112 2.76 -6.03 1.23
CA ARG A 112 4.20 -6.15 0.94
C ARG A 112 5.04 -5.47 1.99
N PRO A 113 6.25 -5.99 2.28
CA PRO A 113 7.20 -5.30 3.14
C PRO A 113 7.78 -4.07 2.42
N LEU A 114 8.08 -3.03 3.21
CA LEU A 114 8.90 -1.90 2.77
C LEU A 114 10.32 -2.06 3.28
N PHE A 115 11.28 -1.82 2.40
CA PHE A 115 12.70 -1.99 2.70
C PHE A 115 13.45 -0.66 2.68
N MET A 116 14.45 -0.53 3.55
CA MET A 116 15.47 0.50 3.44
C MET A 116 16.79 -0.14 3.00
N TYR A 117 17.39 0.42 1.96
CA TYR A 117 18.68 -0.04 1.42
C TYR A 117 19.77 0.97 1.74
N SER A 118 20.91 0.47 2.20
CA SER A 118 22.12 1.26 2.40
C SER A 118 23.36 0.40 2.23
N ALA A 119 24.55 0.97 2.33
CA ALA A 119 25.82 0.27 2.26
C ALA A 119 26.77 0.77 3.35
N ALA A 120 27.70 -0.09 3.81
CA ALA A 120 28.69 0.25 4.82
C ALA A 120 29.52 1.49 4.41
N SER A 121 29.90 1.61 3.13
CA SER A 121 30.63 2.78 2.60
C SER A 121 29.86 4.10 2.79
N ILE A 122 28.51 4.08 2.68
CA ILE A 122 27.68 5.27 2.92
C ILE A 122 27.81 5.71 4.39
N PHE A 123 27.87 4.76 5.32
CA PHE A 123 27.96 5.06 6.75
C PHE A 123 29.36 5.59 7.13
N GLU A 124 30.42 5.09 6.47
CA GLU A 124 31.79 5.58 6.65
C GLU A 124 31.95 7.02 6.14
N GLU A 125 31.39 7.31 4.95
CA GLU A 125 31.50 8.61 4.30
C GLU A 125 30.52 9.64 4.87
N ASN A 126 29.38 9.19 5.40
CA ASN A 126 28.32 10.06 5.89
C ASN A 126 27.78 9.59 7.26
N PRO A 127 28.42 9.99 8.37
CA PRO A 127 28.00 9.63 9.72
C PRO A 127 26.55 10.05 10.06
N GLN A 128 26.02 11.09 9.40
CA GLN A 128 24.63 11.51 9.60
C GLN A 128 23.64 10.47 9.05
N ALA A 129 23.95 9.81 7.94
CA ALA A 129 23.14 8.72 7.39
C ALA A 129 23.12 7.52 8.36
N ALA A 130 24.29 7.17 8.93
CA ALA A 130 24.38 6.12 9.94
C ALA A 130 23.55 6.45 11.19
N ALA A 131 23.67 7.67 11.70
CA ALA A 131 22.91 8.14 12.88
C ALA A 131 21.40 8.20 12.60
N PHE A 132 20.99 8.63 11.41
CA PHE A 132 19.59 8.65 11.00
C PHE A 132 19.00 7.24 10.95
N LEU A 133 19.71 6.27 10.34
CA LEU A 133 19.24 4.90 10.29
C LEU A 133 19.14 4.28 11.67
N ALA A 134 20.13 4.50 12.56
CA ALA A 134 20.06 4.07 13.95
C ALA A 134 18.82 4.63 14.68
N TYR A 135 18.55 5.94 14.49
CA TYR A 135 17.37 6.58 15.05
C TYR A 135 16.08 5.94 14.50
N MET A 136 15.99 5.73 13.20
CA MET A 136 14.85 5.09 12.54
C MET A 136 14.60 3.69 13.11
N LEU A 137 15.61 2.82 13.16
CA LEU A 137 15.50 1.47 13.68
C LEU A 137 15.06 1.42 15.15
N ASN A 138 15.53 2.36 15.98
CA ASN A 138 15.15 2.43 17.39
C ASN A 138 13.74 2.99 17.62
N ASN A 139 13.14 3.63 16.64
CA ASN A 139 11.81 4.23 16.72
C ASN A 139 10.83 3.63 15.69
N ALA A 140 11.22 2.55 14.99
CA ALA A 140 10.51 2.03 13.83
C ALA A 140 9.05 1.71 14.15
N THR A 141 8.78 0.88 15.15
CA THR A 141 7.42 0.49 15.55
C THR A 141 6.54 1.72 15.80
N ARG A 142 7.01 2.63 16.66
CA ARG A 142 6.25 3.84 17.00
C ARG A 142 6.01 4.76 15.77
N ALA A 143 7.00 4.86 14.88
CA ALA A 143 6.87 5.68 13.68
C ALA A 143 5.88 5.09 12.68
N MET A 144 5.91 3.76 12.50
CA MET A 144 4.99 3.04 11.62
C MET A 144 3.54 3.15 12.11
N GLU A 145 3.30 2.92 13.41
CA GLU A 145 1.98 3.08 14.03
C GLU A 145 1.45 4.51 13.89
N ALA A 146 2.33 5.52 14.08
CA ALA A 146 1.95 6.92 14.02
C ALA A 146 1.51 7.39 12.62
N VAL A 147 1.91 6.67 11.56
CA VAL A 147 1.54 6.97 10.16
C VAL A 147 0.62 5.91 9.55
N GLY A 148 0.02 5.04 10.39
CA GLY A 148 -0.96 4.05 9.93
C GLY A 148 -0.38 2.85 9.16
N TYR A 149 0.94 2.61 9.23
CA TYR A 149 1.54 1.39 8.69
C TYR A 149 1.53 0.26 9.72
N PHE A 150 1.51 -0.98 9.23
CA PHE A 150 1.71 -2.15 10.08
C PHE A 150 3.19 -2.26 10.49
N PRO A 151 3.52 -2.30 11.81
CA PRO A 151 4.89 -2.48 12.25
C PRO A 151 5.43 -3.84 11.81
N ALA A 152 6.70 -3.88 11.42
CA ALA A 152 7.37 -5.15 11.20
C ALA A 152 7.53 -5.92 12.54
N PRO A 153 7.56 -7.26 12.53
CA PRO A 153 7.82 -8.06 13.72
C PRO A 153 9.09 -7.62 14.45
N GLU A 154 9.09 -7.69 15.78
CA GLU A 154 10.24 -7.27 16.61
C GLU A 154 11.54 -7.97 16.19
N SER A 155 11.47 -9.26 15.85
CA SER A 155 12.62 -10.01 15.36
C SER A 155 13.21 -9.45 14.07
N THR A 156 12.38 -8.89 13.18
CA THR A 156 12.84 -8.25 11.94
C THR A 156 13.57 -6.94 12.25
N ILE A 157 13.03 -6.14 13.16
CA ILE A 157 13.66 -4.88 13.60
C ILE A 157 14.99 -5.17 14.32
N GLU A 158 15.05 -6.15 15.18
CA GLU A 158 16.30 -6.54 15.88
C GLU A 158 17.35 -7.06 14.89
N ASN A 159 16.96 -7.87 13.90
CA ASN A 159 17.87 -8.31 12.83
C ASN A 159 18.39 -7.11 12.02
N ALA A 160 17.55 -6.14 11.68
CA ALA A 160 17.96 -4.93 10.97
C ALA A 160 18.96 -4.09 11.80
N LYS A 161 18.79 -3.99 13.11
CA LYS A 161 19.74 -3.34 14.03
C LYS A 161 21.07 -4.07 14.04
N GLN A 162 21.09 -5.39 14.06
CA GLN A 162 22.31 -6.17 14.02
C GLN A 162 23.04 -5.95 12.69
N LEU A 163 22.35 -6.00 11.56
CA LEU A 163 22.93 -5.70 10.25
C LEU A 163 23.54 -4.29 10.18
N TRP A 164 22.91 -3.31 10.83
CA TRP A 164 23.47 -1.96 10.92
C TRP A 164 24.73 -1.93 11.77
N LEU A 165 24.77 -2.62 12.93
CA LEU A 165 25.98 -2.73 13.78
C LEU A 165 27.12 -3.40 13.01
N ASP A 166 26.85 -4.49 12.33
CA ASP A 166 27.85 -5.21 11.54
C ASP A 166 28.42 -4.31 10.43
N ALA A 167 27.58 -3.53 9.76
CA ALA A 167 28.01 -2.58 8.74
C ALA A 167 28.85 -1.41 9.31
N MET A 168 28.68 -1.09 10.59
CA MET A 168 29.48 -0.09 11.32
C MET A 168 30.77 -0.68 11.92
N GLY A 169 31.00 -2.00 11.80
CA GLY A 169 32.14 -2.69 12.41
C GLY A 169 32.08 -2.79 13.95
N MET A 170 30.88 -2.83 14.49
CA MET A 170 30.61 -2.80 15.95
C MET A 170 30.08 -4.13 16.46
#